data_ff14636d361eb8eefa3fd07ce92aca12
#
_entry.id   ff14636d361eb8eefa3fd07ce92aca12
#
_cell.length_a   1.000
_cell.length_b   1.000
_cell.length_c   1.000
_cell.angle_alpha   90.00
_cell.angle_beta   90.00
_cell.angle_gamma   90.00
#
_symmetry.space_group_name_H-M   'P 1'
#
loop_
_entity.id
_entity.type
_entity.pdbx_description
1 polymer ?
#
loop_
_entity_poly.entity_id
_entity_poly.type
_entity_poly.pdbx_seq_one_letter_code
_entity_poly.pdbx_strand_id
1 'polypeptide(L)'
;MVEVNPLVISKQKQILALDCKMSFDNNAMFRRSQVSELRDKTQEETKEVYASDRGLNYVSLDGNIGNIINGAGLAMASMDMIKLAGGSPANFLDVGGGATPEKIVKAFRLITMDEKVRVILVNIFAGINRCDWVAEGIVQALQKIEVKVPLVIRLSLIHISEPTRQLC
;
A
#
# COMPACT_ATOMS: atom_id res chain seq x y z
N MET A 1 4.60 19.75 8.47
CA MET A 1 4.57 20.92 7.56
C MET A 1 3.31 21.71 7.86
N VAL A 2 3.41 23.05 7.87
CA VAL A 2 2.23 23.93 8.01
C VAL A 2 2.30 24.96 6.91
N GLU A 3 1.22 25.14 6.19
CA GLU A 3 1.04 26.16 5.16
C GLU A 3 -0.21 26.97 5.51
N VAL A 4 -0.07 28.29 5.57
CA VAL A 4 -1.17 29.21 5.81
C VAL A 4 -1.29 30.14 4.61
N ASN A 5 -2.35 29.96 3.82
CA ASN A 5 -2.57 30.71 2.59
C ASN A 5 -4.07 30.76 2.24
N PRO A 6 -4.69 31.96 2.22
CA PRO A 6 -4.07 33.26 2.49
C PRO A 6 -3.99 33.61 3.97
N LEU A 7 -2.95 34.38 4.31
CA LEU A 7 -2.86 35.11 5.57
C LEU A 7 -3.26 36.58 5.28
N VAL A 8 -4.27 37.07 5.95
CA VAL A 8 -4.82 38.40 5.65
C VAL A 8 -4.82 39.33 6.87
N ILE A 9 -4.80 40.62 6.62
CA ILE A 9 -4.96 41.66 7.64
C ILE A 9 -6.39 42.21 7.53
N SER A 10 -7.18 42.06 8.60
CA SER A 10 -8.54 42.61 8.65
C SER A 10 -8.55 44.12 8.70
N LYS A 11 -9.73 44.74 8.49
CA LYS A 11 -9.91 46.18 8.64
C LYS A 11 -9.59 46.67 10.07
N GLN A 12 -9.73 45.75 11.06
CA GLN A 12 -9.38 46.01 12.45
C GLN A 12 -7.88 45.80 12.76
N LYS A 13 -7.04 45.59 11.73
CA LYS A 13 -5.61 45.28 11.84
C LYS A 13 -5.28 43.97 12.58
N GLN A 14 -6.20 43.01 12.58
CA GLN A 14 -5.96 41.68 13.09
C GLN A 14 -5.44 40.79 11.96
N ILE A 15 -4.50 39.92 12.29
CA ILE A 15 -3.99 38.91 11.37
C ILE A 15 -4.92 37.69 11.45
N LEU A 16 -5.43 37.25 10.29
CA LEU A 16 -6.34 36.11 10.17
C LEU A 16 -5.78 35.09 9.20
N ALA A 17 -5.66 33.87 9.64
CA ALA A 17 -5.46 32.69 8.78
C ALA A 17 -6.82 32.29 8.22
N LEU A 18 -7.04 32.46 6.91
CA LEU A 18 -8.33 32.08 6.29
C LEU A 18 -8.35 30.59 5.93
N ASP A 19 -7.19 30.02 5.61
CA ASP A 19 -7.01 28.61 5.39
C ASP A 19 -5.68 28.13 5.94
N CYS A 20 -5.62 26.87 6.38
CA CYS A 20 -4.41 26.27 6.91
C CYS A 20 -4.35 24.79 6.52
N LYS A 21 -3.27 24.42 5.84
CA LYS A 21 -2.94 23.04 5.52
C LYS A 21 -1.86 22.54 6.47
N MET A 22 -2.17 21.48 7.22
CA MET A 22 -1.21 20.85 8.12
C MET A 22 -0.97 19.40 7.73
N SER A 23 0.28 18.97 7.75
CA SER A 23 0.64 17.56 7.67
C SER A 23 1.57 17.19 8.82
N PHE A 24 1.30 16.06 9.42
CA PHE A 24 2.07 15.49 10.51
C PHE A 24 2.91 14.33 10.01
N ASP A 25 4.10 14.17 10.56
CA ASP A 25 4.96 13.02 10.23
C ASP A 25 4.45 11.77 10.95
N ASN A 26 3.98 10.81 10.18
CA ASN A 26 3.47 9.54 10.71
C ASN A 26 4.51 8.78 11.54
N ASN A 27 5.80 8.93 11.22
CA ASN A 27 6.88 8.32 11.99
C ASN A 27 7.04 8.91 13.40
N ALA A 28 6.42 10.07 13.68
CA ALA A 28 6.44 10.69 15.00
C ALA A 28 5.19 10.39 15.84
N MET A 29 4.14 9.78 15.27
CA MET A 29 2.85 9.60 15.94
C MET A 29 2.94 8.73 17.19
N PHE A 30 3.83 7.73 17.25
CA PHE A 30 4.01 6.88 18.42
C PHE A 30 4.37 7.66 19.70
N ARG A 31 4.96 8.84 19.56
CA ARG A 31 5.34 9.74 20.67
C ARG A 31 4.45 10.99 20.78
N ARG A 32 3.39 11.08 20.00
CA ARG A 32 2.48 12.24 19.89
C ARG A 32 1.01 11.77 19.89
N SER A 33 0.62 11.06 20.93
CA SER A 33 -0.74 10.51 21.08
C SER A 33 -1.83 11.57 20.90
N GLN A 34 -1.65 12.75 21.49
CA GLN A 34 -2.60 13.86 21.36
C GLN A 34 -2.86 14.28 19.90
N VAL A 35 -1.83 14.23 19.05
CA VAL A 35 -1.99 14.53 17.62
C VAL A 35 -2.69 13.36 16.91
N SER A 36 -2.35 12.13 17.28
CA SER A 36 -3.00 10.92 16.75
C SER A 36 -4.50 10.90 17.03
N GLU A 37 -4.94 11.41 18.18
CA GLU A 37 -6.36 11.51 18.57
C GLU A 37 -7.16 12.52 17.73
N LEU A 38 -6.48 13.49 17.12
CA LEU A 38 -7.11 14.47 16.22
C LEU A 38 -7.42 13.92 14.84
N ARG A 39 -6.97 12.68 14.52
CA ARG A 39 -7.21 12.07 13.22
C ARG A 39 -8.70 11.74 13.03
N ASP A 40 -9.31 12.37 12.08
CA ASP A 40 -10.70 12.09 11.69
C ASP A 40 -10.73 11.06 10.54
N LYS A 41 -10.89 9.79 10.90
CA LYS A 41 -10.98 8.68 9.94
C LYS A 41 -12.21 8.76 9.02
N THR A 42 -13.21 9.57 9.34
CA THR A 42 -14.42 9.70 8.53
C THR A 42 -14.19 10.53 7.26
N GLN A 43 -13.12 11.32 7.25
CA GLN A 43 -12.70 12.14 6.12
C GLN A 43 -11.70 11.41 5.19
N GLU A 44 -11.24 10.23 5.59
CA GLU A 44 -10.27 9.45 4.85
C GLU A 44 -10.95 8.37 3.98
N GLU A 45 -10.27 7.95 2.92
CA GLU A 45 -10.75 6.86 2.08
C GLU A 45 -10.73 5.54 2.86
N THR A 46 -11.85 4.81 2.86
CA THR A 46 -12.07 3.63 3.72
C THR A 46 -10.99 2.55 3.54
N LYS A 47 -10.50 2.33 2.31
CA LYS A 47 -9.46 1.34 2.03
C LYS A 47 -8.10 1.78 2.58
N GLU A 48 -7.81 3.09 2.54
CA GLU A 48 -6.57 3.64 3.09
C GLU A 48 -6.56 3.56 4.61
N VAL A 49 -7.69 3.84 5.26
CA VAL A 49 -7.86 3.63 6.71
C VAL A 49 -7.66 2.15 7.07
N TYR A 50 -8.31 1.25 6.33
CA TYR A 50 -8.16 -0.20 6.52
C TYR A 50 -6.70 -0.63 6.40
N ALA A 51 -5.98 -0.12 5.42
CA ALA A 51 -4.56 -0.42 5.18
C ALA A 51 -3.67 0.11 6.30
N SER A 52 -3.86 1.38 6.66
CA SER A 52 -3.09 2.06 7.71
C SER A 52 -3.20 1.34 9.06
N ASP A 53 -4.41 0.96 9.47
CA ASP A 53 -4.66 0.22 10.71
C ASP A 53 -4.00 -1.17 10.74
N ARG A 54 -3.53 -1.66 9.59
CA ARG A 54 -2.88 -2.99 9.43
C ARG A 54 -1.41 -2.91 9.03
N GLY A 55 -0.84 -1.70 9.04
CA GLY A 55 0.56 -1.47 8.72
C GLY A 55 0.89 -1.71 7.25
N LEU A 56 -0.06 -1.47 6.35
CA LEU A 56 0.12 -1.48 4.91
C LEU A 56 0.18 -0.05 4.38
N ASN A 57 1.10 0.22 3.47
CA ASN A 57 1.15 1.48 2.74
C ASN A 57 0.32 1.33 1.46
N TYR A 58 -0.84 1.94 1.43
CA TYR A 58 -1.80 1.81 0.33
C TYR A 58 -2.32 3.16 -0.11
N VAL A 59 -2.45 3.32 -1.42
CA VAL A 59 -3.14 4.44 -2.07
C VAL A 59 -4.05 3.88 -3.15
N SER A 60 -5.30 4.29 -3.16
CA SER A 60 -6.29 3.92 -4.17
C SER A 60 -6.03 4.68 -5.48
N LEU A 61 -6.17 4.00 -6.61
CA LEU A 61 -6.05 4.56 -7.96
C LEU A 61 -7.22 4.08 -8.82
N ASP A 62 -7.41 4.70 -10.00
CA ASP A 62 -8.55 4.44 -10.87
C ASP A 62 -8.32 3.33 -11.92
N GLY A 63 -7.41 2.41 -11.66
CA GLY A 63 -7.09 1.34 -12.59
C GLY A 63 -7.85 0.04 -12.36
N ASN A 64 -7.39 -1.02 -13.03
CA ASN A 64 -7.97 -2.35 -12.98
C ASN A 64 -6.94 -3.47 -12.71
N ILE A 65 -5.67 -3.10 -12.50
CA ILE A 65 -4.60 -4.04 -12.14
C ILE A 65 -4.23 -3.80 -10.68
N GLY A 66 -4.64 -4.71 -9.81
CA GLY A 66 -4.30 -4.69 -8.40
C GLY A 66 -2.83 -5.05 -8.18
N ASN A 67 -2.13 -4.33 -7.30
CA ASN A 67 -0.70 -4.50 -7.08
C ASN A 67 -0.39 -4.84 -5.64
N ILE A 68 0.44 -5.87 -5.41
CA ILE A 68 1.04 -6.22 -4.12
C ILE A 68 2.56 -6.28 -4.32
N ILE A 69 3.28 -5.34 -3.75
CA ILE A 69 4.70 -5.13 -4.05
C ILE A 69 5.45 -4.86 -2.74
N ASN A 70 6.73 -5.14 -2.68
CA ASN A 70 7.58 -4.76 -1.56
C ASN A 70 8.53 -3.64 -1.94
N GLY A 71 8.49 -2.57 -1.17
CA GLY A 71 9.31 -1.38 -1.36
C GLY A 71 8.70 -0.37 -2.32
N ALA A 72 8.64 0.87 -1.87
CA ALA A 72 7.98 1.96 -2.60
C ALA A 72 8.59 2.20 -3.99
N GLY A 73 9.90 2.10 -4.13
CA GLY A 73 10.60 2.27 -5.42
C GLY A 73 10.19 1.21 -6.45
N LEU A 74 10.14 -0.06 -6.04
CA LEU A 74 9.68 -1.15 -6.92
C LEU A 74 8.19 -1.00 -7.25
N ALA A 75 7.38 -0.55 -6.30
CA ALA A 75 5.96 -0.32 -6.53
C ALA A 75 5.73 0.76 -7.59
N MET A 76 6.42 1.89 -7.49
CA MET A 76 6.35 2.96 -8.49
C MET A 76 6.83 2.49 -9.86
N ALA A 77 7.99 1.83 -9.93
CA ALA A 77 8.51 1.29 -11.19
C ALA A 77 7.58 0.25 -11.83
N SER A 78 6.95 -0.61 -11.01
CA SER A 78 5.98 -1.59 -11.50
C SER A 78 4.74 -0.92 -12.08
N MET A 79 4.23 0.12 -11.43
CA MET A 79 3.09 0.90 -11.94
C MET A 79 3.43 1.61 -13.26
N ASP A 80 4.65 2.13 -13.40
CA ASP A 80 5.10 2.74 -14.65
C ASP A 80 5.19 1.70 -15.77
N MET A 81 5.72 0.51 -15.48
CA MET A 81 5.77 -0.60 -16.44
C MET A 81 4.37 -1.06 -16.87
N ILE A 82 3.42 -1.12 -15.94
CA ILE A 82 2.02 -1.42 -16.25
C ILE A 82 1.45 -0.38 -17.22
N LYS A 83 1.70 0.90 -16.97
CA LYS A 83 1.23 1.99 -17.85
C LYS A 83 1.89 1.93 -19.22
N LEU A 84 3.19 1.69 -19.29
CA LEU A 84 3.93 1.53 -20.56
C LEU A 84 3.41 0.35 -21.38
N ALA A 85 2.95 -0.71 -20.71
CA ALA A 85 2.31 -1.86 -21.37
C ALA A 85 0.84 -1.62 -21.74
N GLY A 86 0.31 -0.41 -21.55
CA GLY A 86 -1.08 -0.07 -21.83
C GLY A 86 -2.08 -0.48 -20.76
N GLY A 87 -1.61 -0.93 -19.59
CA GLY A 87 -2.44 -1.27 -18.44
C GLY A 87 -2.71 -0.07 -17.52
N SER A 88 -3.57 -0.28 -16.51
CA SER A 88 -3.96 0.75 -15.57
C SER A 88 -3.86 0.24 -14.12
N PRO A 89 -2.92 0.72 -13.30
CA PRO A 89 -2.79 0.27 -11.92
C PRO A 89 -3.97 0.75 -11.08
N ALA A 90 -4.58 -0.17 -10.31
CA ALA A 90 -5.71 0.10 -9.43
C ALA A 90 -5.29 0.66 -8.08
N ASN A 91 -4.05 0.45 -7.70
CA ASN A 91 -3.53 0.90 -6.41
C ASN A 91 -2.01 0.93 -6.40
N PHE A 92 -1.48 1.75 -5.50
CA PHE A 92 -0.16 1.56 -4.91
C PHE A 92 -0.33 0.70 -3.65
N LEU A 93 0.48 -0.33 -3.47
CA LEU A 93 0.55 -1.08 -2.22
C LEU A 93 1.97 -1.58 -1.99
N ASP A 94 2.56 -1.14 -0.88
CA ASP A 94 3.85 -1.59 -0.40
C ASP A 94 3.66 -2.37 0.91
N VAL A 95 4.01 -3.66 0.87
CA VAL A 95 3.97 -4.51 2.06
C VAL A 95 5.18 -4.30 2.98
N GLY A 96 6.14 -3.49 2.56
CA GLY A 96 7.34 -3.17 3.32
C GLY A 96 8.32 -4.32 3.46
N GLY A 97 9.36 -4.11 4.27
CA GLY A 97 10.32 -5.13 4.66
C GLY A 97 9.77 -6.06 5.75
N GLY A 98 10.09 -7.35 5.67
CA GLY A 98 9.66 -8.35 6.67
C GLY A 98 8.16 -8.68 6.60
N ALA A 99 7.58 -8.74 5.42
CA ALA A 99 6.19 -9.12 5.23
C ALA A 99 5.94 -10.56 5.72
N THR A 100 5.08 -10.68 6.75
CA THR A 100 4.64 -11.98 7.27
C THR A 100 3.51 -12.56 6.40
N PRO A 101 3.25 -13.88 6.44
CA PRO A 101 2.12 -14.48 5.73
C PRO A 101 0.79 -13.79 6.01
N GLU A 102 0.53 -13.41 7.27
CA GLU A 102 -0.71 -12.73 7.67
C GLU A 102 -0.82 -11.35 7.03
N LYS A 103 0.31 -10.64 6.85
CA LYS A 103 0.33 -9.34 6.20
C LYS A 103 -0.02 -9.46 4.72
N ILE A 104 0.46 -10.52 4.06
CA ILE A 104 0.09 -10.82 2.67
C ILE A 104 -1.40 -11.14 2.54
N VAL A 105 -1.97 -11.93 3.46
CA VAL A 105 -3.42 -12.20 3.49
C VAL A 105 -4.23 -10.91 3.62
N LYS A 106 -3.78 -9.97 4.48
CA LYS A 106 -4.44 -8.66 4.62
C LYS A 106 -4.35 -7.83 3.34
N ALA A 107 -3.20 -7.88 2.66
CA ALA A 107 -3.01 -7.21 1.37
C ALA A 107 -3.97 -7.76 0.30
N PHE A 108 -4.09 -9.08 0.17
CA PHE A 108 -5.06 -9.70 -0.74
C PHE A 108 -6.49 -9.27 -0.42
N ARG A 109 -6.88 -9.31 0.86
CA ARG A 109 -8.23 -8.87 1.27
C ARG A 109 -8.50 -7.44 0.86
N LEU A 110 -7.53 -6.54 1.03
CA LEU A 110 -7.66 -5.14 0.65
C LEU A 110 -7.86 -4.97 -0.87
N ILE A 111 -7.05 -5.66 -1.69
CA ILE A 111 -7.15 -5.59 -3.15
C ILE A 111 -8.49 -6.17 -3.65
N THR A 112 -8.95 -7.26 -3.06
CA THR A 112 -10.22 -7.91 -3.46
C THR A 112 -11.47 -7.14 -3.04
N MET A 113 -11.35 -6.13 -2.16
CA MET A 113 -12.43 -5.18 -1.88
C MET A 113 -12.72 -4.23 -3.05
N ASP A 114 -11.84 -4.17 -4.03
CA ASP A 114 -12.01 -3.31 -5.19
C ASP A 114 -12.62 -4.08 -6.37
N GLU A 115 -13.87 -3.82 -6.65
CA GLU A 115 -14.62 -4.47 -7.73
C GLU A 115 -14.09 -4.10 -9.14
N LYS A 116 -13.30 -3.02 -9.25
CA LYS A 116 -12.68 -2.61 -10.52
C LYS A 116 -11.49 -3.52 -10.89
N VAL A 117 -10.90 -4.21 -9.93
CA VAL A 117 -9.73 -5.07 -10.14
C VAL A 117 -10.10 -6.26 -11.01
N ARG A 118 -9.35 -6.47 -12.10
CA ARG A 118 -9.51 -7.55 -13.07
C ARG A 118 -8.36 -8.55 -13.07
N VAL A 119 -7.21 -8.17 -12.52
CA VAL A 119 -6.04 -9.01 -12.35
C VAL A 119 -5.24 -8.51 -11.15
N ILE A 120 -4.57 -9.40 -10.44
CA ILE A 120 -3.68 -9.03 -9.34
C ILE A 120 -2.25 -9.39 -9.73
N LEU A 121 -1.37 -8.40 -9.65
CA LEU A 121 0.07 -8.56 -9.78
C LEU A 121 0.73 -8.59 -8.39
N VAL A 122 1.39 -9.69 -8.09
CA VAL A 122 2.30 -9.80 -6.94
C VAL A 122 3.72 -9.73 -7.45
N ASN A 123 4.44 -8.66 -7.16
CA ASN A 123 5.82 -8.48 -7.59
C ASN A 123 6.71 -8.22 -6.38
N ILE A 124 7.40 -9.26 -5.94
CA ILE A 124 8.26 -9.23 -4.77
C ILE A 124 9.72 -9.42 -5.20
N PHE A 125 10.53 -8.45 -4.82
CA PHE A 125 11.98 -8.53 -4.94
C PHE A 125 12.57 -8.66 -3.54
N ALA A 126 12.89 -9.90 -3.15
CA ALA A 126 13.27 -10.19 -1.79
C ALA A 126 14.75 -9.86 -1.52
N GLY A 127 14.94 -9.01 -0.54
CA GLY A 127 16.21 -8.76 0.14
C GLY A 127 16.01 -9.01 1.63
N ILE A 128 15.17 -8.16 2.26
CA ILE A 128 14.75 -8.31 3.65
C ILE A 128 13.55 -9.24 3.77
N ASN A 129 12.66 -9.24 2.78
CA ASN A 129 11.51 -10.14 2.74
C ASN A 129 11.95 -11.56 2.35
N ARG A 130 11.35 -12.55 2.98
CA ARG A 130 11.51 -13.95 2.62
C ARG A 130 10.43 -14.35 1.61
N CYS A 131 10.85 -14.85 0.45
CA CYS A 131 9.93 -15.29 -0.60
C CYS A 131 9.07 -16.48 -0.18
N ASP A 132 9.59 -17.39 0.64
CA ASP A 132 8.84 -18.53 1.18
C ASP A 132 7.67 -18.08 2.06
N TRP A 133 7.88 -17.08 2.93
CA TRP A 133 6.80 -16.48 3.72
C TRP A 133 5.76 -15.77 2.87
N VAL A 134 6.21 -15.09 1.81
CA VAL A 134 5.28 -14.47 0.87
C VAL A 134 4.46 -15.52 0.14
N ALA A 135 5.12 -16.59 -0.35
CA ALA A 135 4.44 -17.70 -1.01
C ALA A 135 3.42 -18.39 -0.08
N GLU A 136 3.80 -18.64 1.17
CA GLU A 136 2.89 -19.15 2.19
C GLU A 136 1.69 -18.23 2.40
N GLY A 137 1.94 -16.93 2.51
CA GLY A 137 0.89 -15.92 2.65
C GLY A 137 -0.07 -15.90 1.47
N ILE A 138 0.43 -16.08 0.24
CA ILE A 138 -0.40 -16.20 -0.96
C ILE A 138 -1.27 -17.45 -0.87
N VAL A 139 -0.71 -18.61 -0.54
CA VAL A 139 -1.47 -19.86 -0.38
C VAL A 139 -2.55 -19.71 0.69
N GLN A 140 -2.20 -19.14 1.84
CA GLN A 140 -3.19 -18.86 2.91
C GLN A 140 -4.28 -17.88 2.47
N ALA A 141 -3.93 -16.86 1.66
CA ALA A 141 -4.91 -15.93 1.13
C ALA A 141 -5.91 -16.63 0.21
N LEU A 142 -5.41 -17.45 -0.73
CA LEU A 142 -6.26 -18.21 -1.66
C LEU A 142 -7.17 -19.24 -0.96
N GLN A 143 -6.77 -19.74 0.20
CA GLN A 143 -7.61 -20.63 1.02
C GLN A 143 -8.70 -19.89 1.80
N LYS A 144 -8.44 -18.63 2.20
CA LYS A 144 -9.32 -17.86 3.09
C LYS A 144 -10.18 -16.82 2.37
N ILE A 145 -9.81 -16.48 1.14
CA ILE A 145 -10.43 -15.41 0.34
C ILE A 145 -10.74 -15.97 -1.03
N GLU A 146 -11.96 -15.78 -1.49
CA GLU A 146 -12.34 -16.12 -2.86
C GLU A 146 -11.74 -15.07 -3.82
N VAL A 147 -10.62 -15.39 -4.46
CA VAL A 147 -9.99 -14.55 -5.48
C VAL A 147 -10.55 -14.93 -6.84
N LYS A 148 -11.42 -14.07 -7.39
CA LYS A 148 -12.16 -14.31 -8.65
C LYS A 148 -11.43 -13.86 -9.90
N VAL A 149 -10.25 -13.27 -9.74
CA VAL A 149 -9.48 -12.66 -10.83
C VAL A 149 -8.15 -13.39 -11.04
N PRO A 150 -7.59 -13.37 -12.25
CA PRO A 150 -6.28 -13.93 -12.52
C PRO A 150 -5.20 -13.33 -11.60
N LEU A 151 -4.25 -14.17 -11.24
CA LEU A 151 -3.13 -13.82 -10.38
C LEU A 151 -1.81 -14.01 -11.13
N VAL A 152 -1.02 -12.95 -11.24
CA VAL A 152 0.33 -12.98 -11.80
C VAL A 152 1.31 -12.81 -10.66
N ILE A 153 2.20 -13.77 -10.47
CA ILE A 153 3.14 -13.78 -9.35
C ILE A 153 4.56 -13.78 -9.88
N ARG A 154 5.34 -12.80 -9.44
CA ARG A 154 6.78 -12.77 -9.60
C ARG A 154 7.42 -12.66 -8.22
N LEU A 155 8.08 -13.72 -7.80
CA LEU A 155 8.93 -13.73 -6.61
C LEU A 155 10.39 -13.84 -7.09
N SER A 156 11.21 -12.90 -6.71
CA SER A 156 12.63 -12.88 -7.06
C SER A 156 13.46 -12.81 -5.80
N LEU A 157 14.37 -13.74 -5.66
CA LEU A 157 15.63 -13.73 -5.01
C LEU A 157 15.84 -14.26 -3.62
N ILE A 158 17.00 -14.25 -3.17
CA ILE A 158 17.90 -14.66 -2.06
C ILE A 158 17.43 -15.79 -1.15
N HIS A 159 16.14 -15.95 -0.90
CA HIS A 159 15.55 -16.96 -0.03
C HIS A 159 14.44 -17.77 -0.72
N ILE A 160 14.48 -17.84 -2.04
CA ILE A 160 13.80 -18.93 -2.71
C ILE A 160 14.72 -20.12 -2.43
N SER A 161 14.22 -21.11 -1.70
CA SER A 161 14.83 -22.41 -1.73
C SER A 161 15.09 -22.73 -3.18
N GLU A 162 16.34 -22.98 -3.55
CA GLU A 162 16.64 -23.37 -4.93
C GLU A 162 15.59 -24.40 -5.34
N PRO A 163 15.01 -24.27 -6.54
CA PRO A 163 14.17 -25.32 -7.04
C PRO A 163 15.02 -26.56 -6.88
N THR A 164 14.58 -27.43 -6.03
CA THR A 164 15.22 -28.72 -5.81
C THR A 164 15.64 -29.17 -7.18
N ARG A 165 16.93 -29.26 -7.43
CA ARG A 165 17.45 -29.68 -8.73
C ARG A 165 16.56 -30.75 -9.19
N GLN A 166 15.79 -30.48 -10.21
CA GLN A 166 15.03 -31.54 -10.81
C GLN A 166 16.07 -32.50 -11.30
N LEU A 167 16.16 -33.54 -10.55
CA LEU A 167 16.83 -34.73 -10.98
C LEU A 167 16.22 -35.11 -12.31
N CYS A 168 17.02 -34.95 -13.30
CA CYS A 168 16.78 -35.51 -14.60
C CYS A 168 16.48 -37.01 -14.50
#